data_32476ab20aaa6e21ea8f8a3d30e498ff
#
_entry.id   32476ab20aaa6e21ea8f8a3d30e498ff
#
_cell.length_a   1.000
_cell.length_b   1.000
_cell.length_c   1.000
_cell.angle_alpha   90.00
_cell.angle_beta   90.00
_cell.angle_gamma   90.00
#
_symmetry.space_group_name_H-M   'P 1'
#
loop_
_entity.id
_entity.type
_entity.pdbx_description
1 polymer ?
#
loop_
_entity_poly.entity_id
_entity_poly.type
_entity_poly.pdbx_seq_one_letter_code
_entity_poly.pdbx_strand_id
1 'polypeptide(L)'
;MPSYRFKQIKYFITYMWADEELKAKGDPWWQIVQITHEFNECRRKKVRTSNVRVADESMSAFRPRTTKHGNLPHLSFIKRKPEDLGTELKTAACPELGIMEYIEIQRSKNDTHGREFSTESMKRVTTACCMRIANACYQRTNNDGNENATNDIFIGDSWFGSVPTAISLQMKLPGGKSIGKPHY
;
A
#
# COMPACT_ATOMS: atom_id res chain seq x y z
N MET A 1 -6.23 -2.47 -29.44
CA MET A 1 -5.14 -3.48 -29.57
C MET A 1 -5.74 -4.88 -29.53
N PRO A 2 -5.40 -5.80 -30.47
CA PRO A 2 -5.92 -7.17 -30.45
C PRO A 2 -5.49 -7.94 -29.18
N SER A 3 -6.39 -8.82 -28.68
CA SER A 3 -6.15 -9.60 -27.45
C SER A 3 -4.87 -10.45 -27.48
N TYR A 4 -4.56 -11.04 -28.64
CA TYR A 4 -3.33 -11.84 -28.80
C TYR A 4 -2.07 -11.00 -28.61
N ARG A 5 -2.08 -9.75 -29.13
CA ARG A 5 -0.94 -8.83 -28.98
C ARG A 5 -0.73 -8.41 -27.52
N PHE A 6 -1.81 -8.17 -26.80
CA PHE A 6 -1.75 -7.91 -25.38
C PHE A 6 -1.14 -9.10 -24.61
N LYS A 7 -1.56 -10.33 -24.95
CA LYS A 7 -1.01 -11.56 -24.36
C LYS A 7 0.49 -11.71 -24.63
N GLN A 8 0.93 -11.41 -25.86
CA GLN A 8 2.35 -11.42 -26.22
C GLN A 8 3.14 -10.40 -25.39
N ILE A 9 2.68 -9.16 -25.35
CA ILE A 9 3.33 -8.10 -24.54
C ILE A 9 3.43 -8.52 -23.08
N LYS A 10 2.35 -9.03 -22.50
CA LYS A 10 2.33 -9.52 -21.11
C LYS A 10 3.34 -10.65 -20.86
N TYR A 11 3.52 -11.54 -21.84
CA TYR A 11 4.47 -12.64 -21.74
C TYR A 11 5.93 -12.17 -21.76
N PHE A 12 6.23 -11.13 -22.55
CA PHE A 12 7.58 -10.59 -22.70
C PHE A 12 7.90 -9.41 -21.78
N ILE A 13 6.93 -8.95 -20.97
CA ILE A 13 7.22 -7.93 -19.96
C ILE A 13 8.19 -8.56 -18.95
N THR A 14 9.40 -8.05 -18.97
CA THR A 14 10.40 -8.26 -17.93
C THR A 14 10.49 -6.96 -17.12
N TYR A 15 10.40 -7.08 -15.82
CA TYR A 15 10.62 -5.96 -14.93
C TYR A 15 12.13 -5.73 -14.81
N MET A 16 12.67 -4.88 -15.69
CA MET A 16 14.12 -4.63 -15.81
C MET A 16 14.76 -3.99 -14.57
N TRP A 17 13.95 -3.56 -13.62
CA TRP A 17 14.36 -2.80 -12.44
C TRP A 17 14.29 -3.65 -11.17
N ALA A 18 14.51 -4.92 -11.34
CA ALA A 18 14.57 -5.84 -10.21
C ALA A 18 15.68 -5.42 -9.25
N ASP A 19 15.38 -5.41 -7.97
CA ASP A 19 16.34 -5.05 -6.94
C ASP A 19 17.32 -6.19 -6.70
N GLU A 20 18.49 -6.09 -7.31
CA GLU A 20 19.54 -7.11 -7.21
C GLU A 20 20.10 -7.25 -5.78
N GLU A 21 20.04 -6.20 -4.96
CA GLU A 21 20.44 -6.27 -3.56
C GLU A 21 19.44 -7.12 -2.74
N LEU A 22 18.15 -6.92 -2.97
CA LEU A 22 17.10 -7.74 -2.35
C LEU A 22 17.17 -9.19 -2.86
N LYS A 23 17.49 -9.40 -4.14
CA LYS A 23 17.71 -10.74 -4.70
C LYS A 23 18.87 -11.42 -4.01
N ALA A 24 20.00 -10.74 -3.84
CA ALA A 24 21.16 -11.26 -3.14
C ALA A 24 20.85 -11.61 -1.66
N LYS A 25 19.95 -10.88 -1.03
CA LYS A 25 19.44 -11.16 0.33
C LYS A 25 18.39 -12.28 0.38
N GLY A 26 17.99 -12.83 -0.78
CA GLY A 26 16.97 -13.87 -0.87
C GLY A 26 15.53 -13.36 -0.65
N ASP A 27 15.28 -12.09 -0.85
CA ASP A 27 13.93 -11.52 -0.74
C ASP A 27 13.05 -12.05 -1.89
N PRO A 28 11.98 -12.79 -1.63
CA PRO A 28 11.14 -13.36 -2.68
C PRO A 28 10.36 -12.30 -3.47
N TRP A 29 10.29 -11.06 -2.98
CA TRP A 29 9.60 -9.95 -3.60
C TRP A 29 10.51 -9.05 -4.45
N TRP A 30 11.79 -9.42 -4.59
CA TRP A 30 12.82 -8.62 -5.25
C TRP A 30 12.44 -8.14 -6.67
N GLN A 31 11.61 -8.91 -7.39
CA GLN A 31 11.20 -8.57 -8.76
C GLN A 31 10.14 -7.46 -8.82
N ILE A 32 9.32 -7.31 -7.78
CA ILE A 32 8.15 -6.42 -7.85
C ILE A 32 8.19 -5.28 -6.83
N VAL A 33 9.10 -5.32 -5.88
CA VAL A 33 9.23 -4.28 -4.86
C VAL A 33 9.54 -2.93 -5.48
N GLN A 34 10.42 -2.90 -6.45
CA GLN A 34 10.80 -1.67 -7.14
C GLN A 34 9.62 -1.07 -7.91
N ILE A 35 8.80 -1.90 -8.56
CA ILE A 35 7.62 -1.43 -9.29
C ILE A 35 6.62 -0.77 -8.36
N THR A 36 6.36 -1.37 -7.19
CA THR A 36 5.44 -0.77 -6.22
C THR A 36 5.99 0.54 -5.67
N HIS A 37 7.31 0.61 -5.44
CA HIS A 37 7.96 1.84 -5.02
C HIS A 37 7.84 2.94 -6.10
N GLU A 38 8.24 2.64 -7.33
CA GLU A 38 8.15 3.58 -8.45
C GLU A 38 6.72 4.02 -8.73
N PHE A 39 5.75 3.11 -8.62
CA PHE A 39 4.34 3.47 -8.74
C PHE A 39 3.96 4.51 -7.69
N ASN A 40 4.25 4.25 -6.41
CA ASN A 40 3.91 5.16 -5.32
C ASN A 40 4.58 6.53 -5.50
N GLU A 41 5.87 6.56 -5.85
CA GLU A 41 6.61 7.79 -6.09
C GLU A 41 6.11 8.58 -7.30
N CYS A 42 5.88 7.89 -8.42
CA CYS A 42 5.36 8.52 -9.63
C CYS A 42 3.97 9.11 -9.38
N ARG A 43 3.10 8.35 -8.71
CA ARG A 43 1.78 8.80 -8.31
C ARG A 43 1.86 10.05 -7.44
N ARG A 44 2.68 10.01 -6.41
CA ARG A 44 2.91 11.13 -5.51
C ARG A 44 3.33 12.40 -6.25
N LYS A 45 4.19 12.29 -7.25
CA LYS A 45 4.75 13.43 -7.98
C LYS A 45 3.84 13.97 -9.09
N LYS A 46 3.05 13.11 -9.72
CA LYS A 46 2.36 13.43 -10.99
C LYS A 46 0.87 13.70 -10.87
N VAL A 47 0.21 13.18 -9.86
CA VAL A 47 -1.25 13.30 -9.77
C VAL A 47 -1.67 14.01 -8.49
N ARG A 48 -2.42 15.08 -8.64
CA ARG A 48 -3.10 15.75 -7.52
C ARG A 48 -4.41 15.03 -7.25
N THR A 49 -4.68 14.79 -6.00
CA THR A 49 -5.89 14.11 -5.54
C THR A 49 -6.64 15.00 -4.55
N SER A 50 -7.86 14.62 -4.23
CA SER A 50 -8.67 15.33 -3.22
C SER A 50 -8.06 15.16 -1.81
N ASN A 51 -8.73 15.71 -0.82
CA ASN A 51 -8.38 15.54 0.59
C ASN A 51 -8.97 14.24 1.20
N VAL A 52 -9.74 13.45 0.43
CA VAL A 52 -10.35 12.20 0.90
C VAL A 52 -9.56 11.01 0.39
N ARG A 53 -9.18 10.11 1.29
CA ARG A 53 -8.50 8.85 0.97
C ARG A 53 -9.24 7.69 1.58
N VAL A 54 -9.41 6.64 0.80
CA VAL A 54 -10.00 5.37 1.23
C VAL A 54 -8.91 4.32 1.25
N ALA A 55 -8.67 3.73 2.41
CA ALA A 55 -7.78 2.60 2.57
C ALA A 55 -8.56 1.29 2.61
N ASP A 56 -8.09 0.31 1.84
CA ASP A 56 -8.69 -1.03 1.78
C ASP A 56 -7.63 -2.08 1.44
N GLU A 57 -8.01 -3.35 1.56
CA GLU A 57 -7.20 -4.45 1.06
C GLU A 57 -7.71 -4.97 -0.29
N SER A 58 -6.77 -5.24 -1.18
CA SER A 58 -7.01 -5.93 -2.43
C SER A 58 -6.22 -7.23 -2.51
N MET A 59 -6.67 -8.16 -3.33
CA MET A 59 -6.02 -9.45 -3.54
C MET A 59 -5.50 -9.54 -4.97
N SER A 60 -4.22 -9.91 -5.10
CA SER A 60 -3.67 -10.35 -6.37
C SER A 60 -3.66 -11.87 -6.38
N ALA A 61 -4.53 -12.46 -7.19
CA ALA A 61 -4.67 -13.91 -7.28
C ALA A 61 -3.35 -14.59 -7.61
N PHE A 62 -2.99 -15.58 -6.81
CA PHE A 62 -1.80 -16.38 -7.05
C PHE A 62 -2.04 -17.82 -6.60
N ARG A 63 -2.12 -18.71 -7.58
CA ARG A 63 -2.30 -20.16 -7.35
C ARG A 63 -1.08 -20.90 -7.90
N PRO A 64 -0.07 -21.18 -7.06
CA PRO A 64 1.14 -21.87 -7.50
C PRO A 64 0.81 -23.28 -7.99
N ARG A 65 1.48 -23.71 -9.06
CA ARG A 65 1.25 -25.03 -9.67
C ARG A 65 2.14 -26.12 -9.11
N THR A 66 3.31 -25.77 -8.62
CA THR A 66 4.39 -26.72 -8.29
C THR A 66 4.63 -26.87 -6.81
N THR A 67 4.36 -25.84 -6.02
CA THR A 67 4.57 -25.84 -4.56
C THR A 67 3.39 -25.19 -3.87
N LYS A 68 3.21 -25.49 -2.57
CA LYS A 68 2.09 -24.93 -1.79
C LYS A 68 2.06 -23.39 -1.79
N HIS A 69 3.19 -22.74 -1.86
CA HIS A 69 3.33 -21.28 -1.73
C HIS A 69 4.06 -20.62 -2.91
N GLY A 70 4.44 -21.37 -3.94
CA GLY A 70 5.15 -20.84 -5.11
C GLY A 70 6.42 -20.07 -4.75
N ASN A 71 7.13 -20.51 -3.71
CA ASN A 71 8.31 -19.83 -3.11
C ASN A 71 8.04 -18.46 -2.50
N LEU A 72 6.76 -18.04 -2.39
CA LEU A 72 6.42 -16.85 -1.65
C LEU A 72 6.26 -17.18 -0.16
N PRO A 73 6.82 -16.37 0.75
CA PRO A 73 6.84 -16.67 2.18
C PRO A 73 5.45 -16.55 2.83
N HIS A 74 4.57 -15.79 2.19
CA HIS A 74 3.25 -15.53 2.70
C HIS A 74 2.23 -15.40 1.56
N LEU A 75 1.21 -16.24 1.59
CA LEU A 75 -0.02 -16.09 0.81
C LEU A 75 -1.19 -15.93 1.76
N SER A 76 -2.02 -14.96 1.50
CA SER A 76 -3.26 -14.76 2.24
C SER A 76 -4.38 -15.61 1.67
N PHE A 77 -5.19 -16.21 2.54
CA PHE A 77 -6.44 -16.89 2.17
C PHE A 77 -7.61 -16.15 2.81
N ILE A 78 -8.42 -15.51 1.99
CA ILE A 78 -9.59 -14.73 2.43
C ILE A 78 -10.83 -15.24 1.71
N LYS A 79 -11.54 -16.17 2.34
CA LYS A 79 -12.69 -16.88 1.77
C LYS A 79 -13.77 -15.98 1.17
N ARG A 80 -13.97 -14.78 1.69
CA ARG A 80 -15.00 -13.82 1.23
C ARG A 80 -14.65 -13.09 -0.07
N LYS A 81 -13.38 -13.11 -0.49
CA LYS A 81 -12.93 -12.44 -1.71
C LYS A 81 -13.17 -13.33 -2.94
N PRO A 82 -13.48 -12.76 -4.10
CA PRO A 82 -13.66 -13.52 -5.35
C PRO A 82 -12.45 -14.39 -5.70
N GLU A 83 -11.24 -13.84 -5.50
CA GLU A 83 -9.98 -14.57 -5.54
C GLU A 83 -9.51 -14.77 -4.10
N ASP A 84 -9.77 -15.96 -3.58
CA ASP A 84 -9.60 -16.26 -2.16
C ASP A 84 -8.14 -16.51 -1.73
N LEU A 85 -7.27 -16.90 -2.67
CA LEU A 85 -5.86 -17.18 -2.43
C LEU A 85 -4.97 -16.29 -3.26
N GLY A 86 -4.03 -15.62 -2.63
CA GLY A 86 -3.10 -14.76 -3.34
C GLY A 86 -2.26 -13.88 -2.44
N THR A 87 -1.63 -12.91 -3.06
CA THR A 87 -0.91 -11.85 -2.36
C THR A 87 -1.88 -10.74 -1.97
N GLU A 88 -1.92 -10.43 -0.70
CA GLU A 88 -2.69 -9.31 -0.19
C GLU A 88 -1.92 -8.01 -0.37
N LEU A 89 -2.62 -7.00 -0.86
CA LEU A 89 -2.11 -5.64 -1.02
C LEU A 89 -2.90 -4.72 -0.11
N LYS A 90 -2.20 -3.85 0.60
CA LYS A 90 -2.81 -2.72 1.29
C LYS A 90 -2.76 -1.51 0.35
N THR A 91 -3.90 -0.93 0.11
CA THR A 91 -4.05 0.10 -0.92
C THR A 91 -4.74 1.33 -0.37
N ALA A 92 -4.47 2.47 -0.98
CA ALA A 92 -5.26 3.67 -0.78
C ALA A 92 -5.67 4.26 -2.12
N ALA A 93 -6.87 4.82 -2.18
CA ALA A 93 -7.44 5.42 -3.37
C ALA A 93 -8.07 6.77 -3.07
N CYS A 94 -8.09 7.64 -4.08
CA CYS A 94 -8.90 8.84 -4.09
C CYS A 94 -10.28 8.49 -4.65
N PRO A 95 -11.36 8.58 -3.83
CA PRO A 95 -12.69 8.19 -4.28
C PRO A 95 -13.27 9.14 -5.33
N GLU A 96 -12.91 10.42 -5.28
CA GLU A 96 -13.40 11.43 -6.23
C GLU A 96 -12.87 11.21 -7.64
N LEU A 97 -11.61 10.80 -7.77
CA LEU A 97 -10.98 10.55 -9.06
C LEU A 97 -11.03 9.07 -9.48
N GLY A 98 -11.43 8.18 -8.58
CA GLY A 98 -11.45 6.75 -8.84
C GLY A 98 -10.07 6.15 -9.12
N ILE A 99 -9.00 6.72 -8.56
CA ILE A 99 -7.62 6.31 -8.82
C ILE A 99 -6.93 5.83 -7.56
N MET A 100 -6.06 4.83 -7.74
CA MET A 100 -5.22 4.30 -6.68
C MET A 100 -4.04 5.24 -6.41
N GLU A 101 -3.80 5.57 -5.15
CA GLU A 101 -2.72 6.47 -4.71
C GLU A 101 -1.53 5.73 -4.13
N TYR A 102 -1.78 4.60 -3.49
CA TYR A 102 -0.75 3.86 -2.76
C TYR A 102 -0.99 2.36 -2.86
N ILE A 103 0.09 1.61 -2.97
CA ILE A 103 0.09 0.14 -2.95
C ILE A 103 1.23 -0.33 -2.03
N GLU A 104 0.91 -1.23 -1.12
CA GLU A 104 1.89 -1.91 -0.28
C GLU A 104 1.63 -3.42 -0.32
N ILE A 105 2.66 -4.21 -0.62
CA ILE A 105 2.58 -5.67 -0.56
C ILE A 105 2.57 -6.09 0.90
N GLN A 106 1.58 -6.87 1.29
CA GLN A 106 1.54 -7.49 2.60
C GLN A 106 2.55 -8.62 2.66
N ARG A 107 3.64 -8.38 3.37
CA ARG A 107 4.71 -9.35 3.58
C ARG A 107 4.49 -10.13 4.87
N SER A 108 5.29 -11.15 5.13
CA SER A 108 5.22 -11.88 6.40
C SER A 108 5.48 -10.96 7.60
N LYS A 109 5.05 -11.39 8.78
CA LYS A 109 5.22 -10.63 10.03
C LYS A 109 6.68 -10.24 10.33
N ASN A 110 7.61 -11.02 9.85
CA ASN A 110 9.05 -10.83 10.08
C ASN A 110 9.72 -9.89 9.09
N ASP A 111 9.00 -9.46 8.05
CA ASP A 111 9.55 -8.62 6.98
C ASP A 111 9.16 -7.14 7.16
N THR A 112 9.55 -6.59 8.30
CA THR A 112 9.30 -5.17 8.62
C THR A 112 10.56 -4.32 8.65
N HIS A 113 11.72 -4.93 8.33
CA HIS A 113 12.99 -4.23 8.38
C HIS A 113 13.06 -3.09 7.33
N GLY A 114 13.38 -1.91 7.82
CA GLY A 114 13.63 -0.73 6.98
C GLY A 114 12.39 0.05 6.53
N ARG A 115 11.18 -0.34 6.94
CA ARG A 115 9.98 0.45 6.64
C ARG A 115 9.80 1.57 7.65
N GLU A 116 9.49 2.76 7.16
CA GLU A 116 8.96 3.83 7.99
C GLU A 116 7.67 3.34 8.69
N PHE A 117 7.49 3.71 9.96
CA PHE A 117 6.41 3.20 10.82
C PHE A 117 6.38 1.66 10.87
N SER A 118 7.46 1.06 11.36
CA SER A 118 7.52 -0.40 11.55
C SER A 118 6.52 -0.88 12.60
N THR A 119 6.15 -2.15 12.53
CA THR A 119 5.28 -2.78 13.54
C THR A 119 5.89 -2.71 14.94
N GLU A 120 7.22 -2.80 15.05
CA GLU A 120 7.94 -2.71 16.31
C GLU A 120 7.78 -1.33 16.95
N SER A 121 7.95 -0.26 16.14
CA SER A 121 7.81 1.12 16.61
C SER A 121 6.37 1.47 16.99
N MET A 122 5.40 0.93 16.26
CA MET A 122 3.98 1.23 16.42
C MET A 122 3.24 0.22 17.33
N LYS A 123 3.90 -0.91 17.68
CA LYS A 123 3.35 -2.03 18.48
C LYS A 123 2.11 -2.71 17.88
N ARG A 124 1.65 -2.31 16.70
CA ARG A 124 0.47 -2.84 16.00
C ARG A 124 0.63 -2.79 14.49
N VAL A 125 0.38 -3.92 13.83
CA VAL A 125 0.49 -4.06 12.36
C VAL A 125 -0.45 -3.11 11.63
N THR A 126 -1.70 -3.03 12.07
CA THR A 126 -2.73 -2.18 11.46
C THR A 126 -2.39 -0.69 11.59
N THR A 127 -1.99 -0.25 12.79
CA THR A 127 -1.59 1.14 13.02
C THR A 127 -0.37 1.50 12.17
N ALA A 128 0.63 0.63 12.11
CA ALA A 128 1.83 0.83 11.28
C ALA A 128 1.47 0.97 9.79
N CYS A 129 0.57 0.12 9.29
CA CYS A 129 0.07 0.18 7.92
C CYS A 129 -0.66 1.51 7.64
N CYS A 130 -1.60 1.90 8.50
CA CYS A 130 -2.31 3.18 8.35
C CYS A 130 -1.37 4.37 8.35
N MET A 131 -0.36 4.36 9.21
CA MET A 131 0.64 5.44 9.28
C MET A 131 1.47 5.53 8.01
N ARG A 132 1.89 4.39 7.42
CA ARG A 132 2.62 4.38 6.14
C ARG A 132 1.77 4.91 5.00
N ILE A 133 0.53 4.45 4.88
CA ILE A 133 -0.43 4.93 3.89
C ILE A 133 -0.64 6.44 4.04
N ALA A 134 -0.98 6.88 5.25
CA ALA A 134 -1.26 8.29 5.52
C ALA A 134 -0.03 9.16 5.25
N ASN A 135 1.16 8.76 5.70
CA ASN A 135 2.39 9.50 5.44
C ASN A 135 2.67 9.63 3.94
N ALA A 136 2.54 8.55 3.17
CA ALA A 136 2.73 8.57 1.73
C ALA A 136 1.74 9.48 1.01
N CYS A 137 0.50 9.55 1.48
CA CYS A 137 -0.55 10.37 0.87
C CYS A 137 -0.48 11.85 1.30
N TYR A 138 -0.09 12.15 2.56
CA TYR A 138 -0.12 13.51 3.11
C TYR A 138 1.16 14.32 2.89
N GLN A 139 2.31 13.70 2.69
CA GLN A 139 3.58 14.43 2.37
C GLN A 139 3.44 15.36 1.16
N ARG A 140 2.40 15.17 0.41
CA ARG A 140 2.11 15.87 -0.82
C ARG A 140 1.52 17.27 -0.62
N THR A 141 0.69 17.44 0.40
CA THR A 141 0.05 18.73 0.71
C THR A 141 1.03 19.74 1.27
N ASN A 142 2.10 19.29 1.90
CA ASN A 142 3.12 20.15 2.50
C ASN A 142 4.14 20.71 1.48
N ASN A 143 4.35 20.00 0.35
CA ASN A 143 5.30 20.44 -0.68
C ASN A 143 4.73 21.47 -1.67
N ASP A 144 3.40 21.59 -1.75
CA ASP A 144 2.74 22.49 -2.69
C ASP A 144 2.53 23.92 -2.12
N GLY A 145 3.05 24.23 -0.93
CA GLY A 145 2.96 25.58 -0.32
C GLY A 145 1.53 26.00 0.04
N ASN A 146 0.57 25.12 -0.06
CA ASN A 146 -0.81 25.41 0.26
C ASN A 146 -1.04 25.19 1.77
N GLU A 147 -0.80 26.22 2.56
CA GLU A 147 -1.02 26.22 4.02
C GLU A 147 -2.48 25.99 4.42
N ASN A 148 -3.39 26.00 3.48
CA ASN A 148 -4.79 25.60 3.65
C ASN A 148 -4.91 24.07 3.57
N ALA A 149 -4.14 23.34 4.37
CA ALA A 149 -4.35 21.91 4.62
C ALA A 149 -5.73 21.73 5.26
N THR A 150 -6.73 21.76 4.42
CA THR A 150 -8.10 21.48 4.75
C THR A 150 -8.19 20.03 5.17
N ASN A 151 -8.80 19.80 6.29
CA ASN A 151 -9.29 18.54 6.85
C ASN A 151 -9.11 17.31 5.96
N ASP A 152 -7.91 16.74 5.96
CA ASP A 152 -7.67 15.47 5.30
C ASP A 152 -8.51 14.38 5.97
N ILE A 153 -9.26 13.65 5.16
CA ILE A 153 -10.18 12.61 5.61
C ILE A 153 -9.58 11.24 5.21
N PHE A 154 -9.28 10.42 6.20
CA PHE A 154 -8.85 9.04 6.00
C PHE A 154 -9.99 8.09 6.36
N ILE A 155 -10.44 7.31 5.39
CA ILE A 155 -11.52 6.34 5.53
C ILE A 155 -10.92 4.94 5.42
N GLY A 156 -11.25 4.07 6.33
CA GLY A 156 -10.88 2.65 6.29
C GLY A 156 -11.99 1.81 6.92
N ASP A 157 -12.02 0.53 6.58
CA ASP A 157 -12.94 -0.41 7.23
C ASP A 157 -12.52 -0.69 8.69
N SER A 158 -13.24 -1.57 9.37
CA SER A 158 -12.99 -1.93 10.76
C SER A 158 -11.59 -2.53 11.02
N TRP A 159 -10.95 -3.10 10.00
CA TRP A 159 -9.59 -3.60 10.13
C TRP A 159 -8.58 -2.45 10.32
N PHE A 160 -8.76 -1.35 9.59
CA PHE A 160 -7.92 -0.15 9.71
C PHE A 160 -8.31 0.71 10.92
N GLY A 161 -9.58 0.60 11.37
CA GLY A 161 -10.14 1.43 12.43
C GLY A 161 -9.77 0.93 13.83
N SER A 162 -9.01 1.74 14.58
CA SER A 162 -8.82 1.52 16.01
C SER A 162 -8.48 2.83 16.73
N VAL A 163 -8.79 2.92 18.03
CA VAL A 163 -8.45 4.09 18.84
C VAL A 163 -6.94 4.41 18.78
N PRO A 164 -6.02 3.44 18.93
CA PRO A 164 -4.59 3.70 18.78
C PRO A 164 -4.21 4.22 17.39
N THR A 165 -4.86 3.74 16.32
CA THR A 165 -4.63 4.26 14.97
C THR A 165 -5.06 5.71 14.85
N ALA A 166 -6.25 6.06 15.32
CA ALA A 166 -6.76 7.43 15.30
C ALA A 166 -5.82 8.38 16.06
N ILE A 167 -5.41 8.02 17.27
CA ILE A 167 -4.45 8.80 18.05
C ILE A 167 -3.12 8.97 17.32
N SER A 168 -2.59 7.89 16.71
CA SER A 168 -1.31 7.93 16.00
C SER A 168 -1.39 8.82 14.76
N LEU A 169 -2.48 8.76 14.01
CA LEU A 169 -2.71 9.64 12.86
C LEU A 169 -2.76 11.11 13.25
N GLN A 170 -3.40 11.42 14.39
CA GLN A 170 -3.46 12.80 14.90
C GLN A 170 -2.11 13.32 15.39
N MET A 171 -1.33 12.49 16.06
CA MET A 171 -0.12 12.93 16.79
C MET A 171 1.15 12.91 15.95
N LYS A 172 1.26 12.04 14.95
CA LYS A 172 2.52 11.72 14.28
C LYS A 172 2.61 12.18 12.83
N LEU A 173 1.50 12.62 12.23
CA LEU A 173 1.58 13.15 10.87
C LEU A 173 2.15 14.57 10.87
N PRO A 174 2.99 14.91 9.89
CA PRO A 174 3.50 16.27 9.75
C PRO A 174 2.34 17.25 9.58
N GLY A 175 2.30 18.26 10.44
CA GLY A 175 1.25 19.27 10.40
C GLY A 175 0.22 19.19 11.51
N GLY A 176 0.18 18.12 12.31
CA GLY A 176 -0.54 18.02 13.61
C GLY A 176 -1.98 18.57 13.70
N LYS A 177 -2.59 18.87 12.56
CA LYS A 177 -3.97 19.37 12.52
C LYS A 177 -4.93 18.20 12.64
N SER A 178 -5.79 18.30 13.62
CA SER A 178 -6.89 17.42 13.96
C SER A 178 -7.53 16.79 12.72
N ILE A 179 -7.26 15.51 12.50
CA ILE A 179 -8.11 14.68 11.67
C ILE A 179 -9.44 14.59 12.41
N GLY A 180 -10.52 14.98 11.74
CA GLY A 180 -11.85 15.04 12.33
C GLY A 180 -12.19 13.75 13.09
N LYS A 181 -13.01 13.88 14.13
CA LYS A 181 -13.44 12.73 14.93
C LYS A 181 -13.95 11.63 14.01
N PRO A 182 -13.58 10.37 14.22
CA PRO A 182 -14.17 9.27 13.47
C PRO A 182 -15.68 9.32 13.65
N HIS A 183 -16.40 9.42 12.57
CA HIS A 183 -17.84 9.21 12.57
C HIS A 183 -18.04 7.70 12.64
N TYR A 184 -18.59 7.24 13.75
CA TYR A 184 -19.07 5.88 13.94
C TYR A 184 -20.47 5.74 13.35
#